data_87b177ba71ea12c880fd13dd17fd30cf
#
_entry.id   87b177ba71ea12c880fd13dd17fd30cf
#
_cell.length_a   1.000
_cell.length_b   1.000
_cell.length_c   1.000
_cell.angle_alpha   90.00
_cell.angle_beta   90.00
_cell.angle_gamma   90.00
#
_symmetry.space_group_name_H-M   'P 1'
#
loop_
_entity.id
_entity.type
_entity.pdbx_description
1 polymer ?
#
loop_
_entity_poly.entity_id
_entity_poly.type
_entity_poly.pdbx_seq_one_letter_code
_entity_poly.pdbx_strand_id
1 'polypeptide(L)'
;HSDREALVGSGQRYTYEELGEEVMKVSRRLIKLGVGPGDKVGILMGNRPEWIISALGITNVGATMVAMNSWSTTRELEHLISHSDSTFVIASQRYLKHDYAAMLQSLEPLNDRFPLLKGILGVGGDLPAGWLALNDADSDTNTDLDDEIRRAGDNVKAADLAFLLYTSGSTSTPKGVQLNHGSLIANPWQIGERQHVIAGDRLWLAVSLFWGLGCVNALMNVLTHGGCIVLQESFEPEEAMRLIAQEKCTLFYGTPNMAQAMHEHPSRPDFDLTCLRAGATLGTPEQMTRVIELGAINVSNIYGLTETYGNSHVTDAHDDKDMRLRSCGRPLPGVEQRIVSAEGEDLPRGAIGEVRVKGHVTMGYYKDEEQTRLAFDDQGFFRTGDLGYIDKDGYLFFCGRLKEMVKTGGINVAPAEVEAVLMTHPNIYLAYVVGVPDDCRDEILGAVIVLASGTSLTEAEVVSFSRQNLAAYKVPKLIRFASESDLPLTTTGKVQKNKIASLFFAPISA
;
A
#
# COMPACT_ATOMS: atom_id res chain seq x y z
N HIS A 1 -12.67 -7.83 -24.24
CA HIS A 1 -11.44 -8.53 -23.82
C HIS A 1 -11.71 -9.94 -23.28
N SER A 2 -12.89 -10.56 -23.56
CA SER A 2 -13.33 -11.84 -22.99
C SER A 2 -12.25 -12.94 -23.09
N ASP A 3 -11.61 -13.04 -24.23
CA ASP A 3 -10.62 -14.05 -24.63
C ASP A 3 -9.17 -13.79 -24.17
N ARG A 4 -8.92 -12.62 -23.56
CA ARG A 4 -7.58 -12.25 -23.09
C ARG A 4 -7.33 -12.77 -21.68
N GLU A 5 -6.09 -13.12 -21.38
CA GLU A 5 -5.70 -13.43 -20.01
C GLU A 5 -5.86 -12.19 -19.11
N ALA A 6 -6.53 -12.36 -17.97
CA ALA A 6 -6.73 -11.36 -16.95
C ALA A 6 -5.88 -11.63 -15.70
N LEU A 7 -5.66 -12.91 -15.39
CA LEU A 7 -5.06 -13.31 -14.13
C LEU A 7 -4.24 -14.60 -14.29
N VAL A 8 -3.03 -14.60 -13.77
CA VAL A 8 -2.14 -15.76 -13.65
C VAL A 8 -1.64 -15.83 -12.22
N GLY A 9 -1.74 -16.97 -11.58
CA GLY A 9 -1.24 -17.18 -10.20
C GLY A 9 -1.52 -18.58 -9.69
N SER A 10 -0.72 -19.06 -8.75
CA SER A 10 -0.88 -20.38 -8.12
C SER A 10 -1.04 -21.54 -9.13
N GLY A 11 -0.36 -21.46 -10.27
CA GLY A 11 -0.44 -22.45 -11.36
C GLY A 11 -1.73 -22.40 -12.19
N GLN A 12 -2.59 -21.42 -11.96
CA GLN A 12 -3.86 -21.22 -12.69
C GLN A 12 -3.75 -20.00 -13.61
N ARG A 13 -4.56 -20.03 -14.68
CA ARG A 13 -4.70 -18.94 -15.64
C ARG A 13 -6.18 -18.72 -15.90
N TYR A 14 -6.56 -17.46 -16.01
CA TYR A 14 -7.93 -17.06 -16.28
C TYR A 14 -7.94 -16.00 -17.36
N THR A 15 -8.74 -16.19 -18.38
CA THR A 15 -9.20 -15.12 -19.26
C THR A 15 -10.16 -14.18 -18.51
N TYR A 16 -10.51 -13.04 -19.08
CA TYR A 16 -11.53 -12.16 -18.50
C TYR A 16 -12.90 -12.85 -18.39
N GLU A 17 -13.24 -13.73 -19.35
CA GLU A 17 -14.48 -14.52 -19.33
C GLU A 17 -14.45 -15.52 -18.18
N GLU A 18 -13.40 -16.35 -18.08
CA GLU A 18 -13.23 -17.33 -17.01
C GLU A 18 -13.15 -16.67 -15.61
N LEU A 19 -12.45 -15.51 -15.50
CA LEU A 19 -12.45 -14.73 -14.26
C LEU A 19 -13.87 -14.28 -13.90
N GLY A 20 -14.64 -13.81 -14.89
CA GLY A 20 -16.04 -13.43 -14.69
C GLY A 20 -16.91 -14.60 -14.21
N GLU A 21 -16.71 -15.80 -14.76
CA GLU A 21 -17.41 -17.01 -14.34
C GLU A 21 -17.09 -17.37 -12.89
N GLU A 22 -15.81 -17.34 -12.49
CA GLU A 22 -15.41 -17.61 -11.10
C GLU A 22 -15.97 -16.56 -10.14
N VAL A 23 -15.99 -15.29 -10.52
CA VAL A 23 -16.63 -14.22 -9.76
C VAL A 23 -18.13 -14.49 -9.58
N MET A 24 -18.82 -14.95 -10.63
CA MET A 24 -20.24 -15.32 -10.54
C MET A 24 -20.49 -16.50 -9.61
N LYS A 25 -19.62 -17.51 -9.58
CA LYS A 25 -19.73 -18.63 -8.63
C LYS A 25 -19.65 -18.13 -7.19
N VAL A 26 -18.66 -17.28 -6.86
CA VAL A 26 -18.56 -16.67 -5.52
C VAL A 26 -19.77 -15.80 -5.22
N SER A 27 -20.25 -15.01 -6.18
CA SER A 27 -21.46 -14.18 -6.01
C SER A 27 -22.70 -15.03 -5.67
N ARG A 28 -22.93 -16.14 -6.40
CA ARG A 28 -24.02 -17.10 -6.12
C ARG A 28 -23.89 -17.68 -4.71
N ARG A 29 -22.65 -18.07 -4.33
CA ARG A 29 -22.38 -18.59 -2.98
C ARG A 29 -22.75 -17.59 -1.90
N LEU A 30 -22.36 -16.33 -2.06
CA LEU A 30 -22.64 -15.26 -1.12
C LEU A 30 -24.16 -14.95 -1.02
N ILE A 31 -24.86 -14.83 -2.14
CA ILE A 31 -26.32 -14.65 -2.16
C ILE A 31 -27.03 -15.82 -1.46
N LYS A 32 -26.65 -17.06 -1.75
CA LYS A 32 -27.20 -18.27 -1.09
C LYS A 32 -27.01 -18.24 0.43
N LEU A 33 -25.95 -17.59 0.93
CA LEU A 33 -25.69 -17.39 2.35
C LEU A 33 -26.38 -16.14 2.94
N GLY A 34 -27.16 -15.43 2.13
CA GLY A 34 -27.86 -14.20 2.54
C GLY A 34 -26.95 -12.99 2.69
N VAL A 35 -25.85 -12.94 1.92
CA VAL A 35 -24.97 -11.76 1.84
C VAL A 35 -25.47 -10.84 0.74
N GLY A 36 -25.56 -9.55 1.04
CA GLY A 36 -26.01 -8.52 0.10
C GLY A 36 -25.58 -7.11 0.51
N PRO A 37 -26.25 -6.08 -0.04
CA PRO A 37 -25.92 -4.68 0.24
C PRO A 37 -25.94 -4.38 1.74
N GLY A 38 -24.88 -3.73 2.24
CA GLY A 38 -24.68 -3.40 3.65
C GLY A 38 -23.90 -4.43 4.45
N ASP A 39 -23.83 -5.70 4.00
CA ASP A 39 -22.97 -6.70 4.61
C ASP A 39 -21.49 -6.41 4.33
N LYS A 40 -20.62 -6.92 5.21
CA LYS A 40 -19.19 -6.83 5.08
C LYS A 40 -18.57 -8.21 5.13
N VAL A 41 -17.71 -8.51 4.16
CA VAL A 41 -17.05 -9.82 4.05
C VAL A 41 -15.55 -9.64 4.09
N GLY A 42 -14.90 -10.24 5.09
CA GLY A 42 -13.46 -10.21 5.24
C GLY A 42 -12.75 -11.16 4.26
N ILE A 43 -11.55 -10.78 3.80
CA ILE A 43 -10.66 -11.65 3.04
C ILE A 43 -9.35 -11.79 3.81
N LEU A 44 -9.01 -13.02 4.21
CA LEU A 44 -7.81 -13.37 4.97
C LEU A 44 -7.00 -14.45 4.24
N MET A 45 -6.15 -14.03 3.32
CA MET A 45 -5.25 -14.91 2.56
C MET A 45 -4.11 -14.13 1.92
N GLY A 46 -3.09 -14.83 1.40
CA GLY A 46 -2.02 -14.24 0.59
C GLY A 46 -2.48 -13.82 -0.81
N ASN A 47 -1.52 -13.45 -1.67
CA ASN A 47 -1.78 -13.06 -3.05
C ASN A 47 -2.14 -14.28 -3.92
N ARG A 48 -3.39 -14.64 -3.93
CA ARG A 48 -3.92 -15.79 -4.67
C ARG A 48 -5.04 -15.34 -5.61
N PRO A 49 -5.30 -16.08 -6.70
CA PRO A 49 -6.45 -15.81 -7.58
C PRO A 49 -7.76 -15.69 -6.79
N GLU A 50 -7.97 -16.53 -5.80
CA GLU A 50 -9.18 -16.56 -4.98
C GLU A 50 -9.38 -15.27 -4.17
N TRP A 51 -8.30 -14.52 -3.86
CA TRP A 51 -8.40 -13.20 -3.24
C TRP A 51 -9.12 -12.21 -4.16
N ILE A 52 -8.69 -12.16 -5.42
CA ILE A 52 -9.24 -11.24 -6.44
C ILE A 52 -10.67 -11.65 -6.79
N ILE A 53 -10.89 -12.94 -7.03
CA ILE A 53 -12.21 -13.51 -7.32
C ILE A 53 -13.20 -13.21 -6.19
N SER A 54 -12.76 -13.37 -4.92
CA SER A 54 -13.58 -13.07 -3.75
C SER A 54 -13.89 -11.56 -3.65
N ALA A 55 -12.89 -10.69 -3.83
CA ALA A 55 -13.08 -9.24 -3.76
C ALA A 55 -14.10 -8.76 -4.79
N LEU A 56 -13.99 -9.24 -6.03
CA LEU A 56 -14.92 -8.93 -7.11
C LEU A 56 -16.31 -9.55 -6.84
N GLY A 57 -16.38 -10.80 -6.34
CA GLY A 57 -17.63 -11.47 -6.01
C GLY A 57 -18.40 -10.78 -4.88
N ILE A 58 -17.71 -10.32 -3.85
CA ILE A 58 -18.29 -9.54 -2.74
C ILE A 58 -18.90 -8.24 -3.26
N THR A 59 -18.15 -7.48 -4.05
CA THR A 59 -18.64 -6.19 -4.56
C THR A 59 -19.73 -6.37 -5.62
N ASN A 60 -19.74 -7.49 -6.35
CA ASN A 60 -20.75 -7.80 -7.35
C ASN A 60 -22.14 -8.04 -6.75
N VAL A 61 -22.22 -8.47 -5.47
CA VAL A 61 -23.50 -8.60 -4.74
C VAL A 61 -23.85 -7.35 -3.91
N GLY A 62 -23.12 -6.26 -4.09
CA GLY A 62 -23.32 -5.00 -3.37
C GLY A 62 -22.82 -5.01 -1.92
N ALA A 63 -22.08 -6.03 -1.51
CA ALA A 63 -21.47 -6.10 -0.19
C ALA A 63 -20.11 -5.38 -0.17
N THR A 64 -19.62 -5.07 1.01
CA THR A 64 -18.31 -4.41 1.21
C THR A 64 -17.21 -5.44 1.44
N MET A 65 -16.15 -5.38 0.66
CA MET A 65 -14.94 -6.16 0.87
C MET A 65 -14.09 -5.54 2.00
N VAL A 66 -13.70 -6.36 2.98
CA VAL A 66 -12.79 -5.99 4.07
C VAL A 66 -11.44 -6.67 3.85
N ALA A 67 -10.41 -5.91 3.50
CA ALA A 67 -9.07 -6.46 3.32
C ALA A 67 -8.41 -6.67 4.70
N MET A 68 -8.30 -7.93 5.12
CA MET A 68 -7.63 -8.28 6.38
C MET A 68 -6.13 -8.46 6.15
N ASN A 69 -5.34 -7.87 7.04
CA ASN A 69 -3.89 -7.99 6.97
C ASN A 69 -3.47 -9.45 7.15
N SER A 70 -2.90 -10.05 6.11
CA SER A 70 -2.45 -11.45 6.10
C SER A 70 -1.27 -11.75 7.05
N TRP A 71 -0.68 -10.73 7.65
CA TRP A 71 0.38 -10.87 8.66
C TRP A 71 -0.10 -10.59 10.09
N SER A 72 -1.41 -10.44 10.30
CA SER A 72 -2.00 -10.16 11.60
C SER A 72 -1.70 -11.26 12.61
N THR A 73 -1.48 -10.83 13.85
CA THR A 73 -1.57 -11.72 15.02
C THR A 73 -3.02 -12.07 15.32
N THR A 74 -3.26 -13.08 16.15
CA THR A 74 -4.63 -13.45 16.57
C THR A 74 -5.38 -12.28 17.19
N ARG A 75 -4.72 -11.46 18.01
CA ARG A 75 -5.31 -10.26 18.63
C ARG A 75 -5.71 -9.19 17.61
N GLU A 76 -4.86 -8.97 16.61
CA GLU A 76 -5.19 -8.02 15.54
C GLU A 76 -6.33 -8.54 14.67
N LEU A 77 -6.36 -9.84 14.39
CA LEU A 77 -7.45 -10.47 13.65
C LEU A 77 -8.77 -10.36 14.40
N GLU A 78 -8.77 -10.61 15.72
CA GLU A 78 -9.94 -10.41 16.59
C GLU A 78 -10.48 -8.97 16.46
N HIS A 79 -9.60 -7.98 16.52
CA HIS A 79 -9.97 -6.58 16.33
C HIS A 79 -10.56 -6.33 14.93
N LEU A 80 -9.91 -6.82 13.88
CA LEU A 80 -10.36 -6.61 12.50
C LEU A 80 -11.77 -7.17 12.27
N ILE A 81 -12.04 -8.40 12.71
CA ILE A 81 -13.35 -9.06 12.58
C ILE A 81 -14.43 -8.28 13.35
N SER A 82 -14.13 -7.94 14.62
CA SER A 82 -15.09 -7.24 15.49
C SER A 82 -15.37 -5.82 15.00
N HIS A 83 -14.31 -5.05 14.69
CA HIS A 83 -14.46 -3.64 14.31
C HIS A 83 -15.13 -3.48 12.93
N SER A 84 -14.82 -4.37 11.98
CA SER A 84 -15.36 -4.29 10.62
C SER A 84 -16.82 -4.70 10.52
N ASP A 85 -17.43 -5.33 11.55
CA ASP A 85 -18.74 -5.96 11.47
C ASP A 85 -18.84 -7.00 10.34
N SER A 86 -17.78 -7.77 10.12
CA SER A 86 -17.78 -8.79 9.09
C SER A 86 -18.82 -9.87 9.37
N THR A 87 -19.71 -10.11 8.39
CA THR A 87 -20.73 -11.17 8.48
C THR A 87 -20.17 -12.53 8.07
N PHE A 88 -19.16 -12.53 7.20
CA PHE A 88 -18.36 -13.71 6.84
C PHE A 88 -16.89 -13.33 6.72
N VAL A 89 -16.01 -14.32 6.87
CA VAL A 89 -14.59 -14.23 6.53
C VAL A 89 -14.25 -15.31 5.51
N ILE A 90 -13.73 -14.92 4.35
CA ILE A 90 -13.17 -15.84 3.35
C ILE A 90 -11.70 -16.00 3.68
N ALA A 91 -11.24 -17.23 3.97
CA ALA A 91 -9.89 -17.47 4.43
C ALA A 91 -9.23 -18.68 3.79
N SER A 92 -7.93 -18.58 3.52
CA SER A 92 -7.08 -19.77 3.36
C SER A 92 -6.78 -20.34 4.76
N GLN A 93 -6.41 -21.63 4.82
CA GLN A 93 -6.07 -22.24 6.12
C GLN A 93 -4.74 -21.74 6.65
N ARG A 94 -3.80 -21.46 5.76
CA ARG A 94 -2.42 -21.04 6.08
C ARG A 94 -1.89 -20.05 5.08
N TYR A 95 -0.97 -19.21 5.53
CA TYR A 95 -0.14 -18.36 4.68
C TYR A 95 1.19 -18.09 5.35
N LEU A 96 2.30 -18.47 4.70
CA LEU A 96 3.64 -18.40 5.27
C LEU A 96 3.69 -19.10 6.66
N LYS A 97 4.11 -18.40 7.70
CA LYS A 97 4.15 -18.90 9.07
C LYS A 97 2.81 -18.85 9.82
N HIS A 98 1.78 -18.22 9.22
CA HIS A 98 0.49 -18.02 9.89
C HIS A 98 -0.44 -19.21 9.60
N ASP A 99 -0.90 -19.86 10.66
CA ASP A 99 -1.94 -20.89 10.65
C ASP A 99 -3.27 -20.22 11.01
N TYR A 100 -3.99 -19.72 10.00
CA TYR A 100 -5.26 -19.02 10.22
C TYR A 100 -6.34 -19.94 10.80
N ALA A 101 -6.30 -21.23 10.46
CA ALA A 101 -7.22 -22.18 11.04
C ALA A 101 -7.06 -22.25 12.57
N ALA A 102 -5.83 -22.42 13.05
CA ALA A 102 -5.53 -22.43 14.48
C ALA A 102 -5.83 -21.07 15.14
N MET A 103 -5.52 -19.96 14.46
CA MET A 103 -5.82 -18.61 14.97
C MET A 103 -7.31 -18.39 15.15
N LEU A 104 -8.14 -18.69 14.16
CA LEU A 104 -9.60 -18.54 14.21
C LEU A 104 -10.22 -19.52 15.22
N GLN A 105 -9.72 -20.76 15.30
CA GLN A 105 -10.15 -21.72 16.31
C GLN A 105 -9.88 -21.22 17.74
N SER A 106 -8.76 -20.54 17.97
CA SER A 106 -8.44 -19.96 19.30
C SER A 106 -9.38 -18.82 19.71
N LEU A 107 -10.14 -18.26 18.78
CA LEU A 107 -11.15 -17.22 19.04
C LEU A 107 -12.55 -17.80 19.29
N GLU A 108 -12.74 -19.11 19.23
CA GLU A 108 -14.03 -19.74 19.54
C GLU A 108 -14.45 -19.54 21.00
N PRO A 109 -15.76 -19.49 21.30
CA PRO A 109 -16.87 -19.58 20.34
C PRO A 109 -17.05 -18.28 19.56
N LEU A 110 -17.00 -18.36 18.21
CA LEU A 110 -16.99 -17.18 17.33
C LEU A 110 -18.27 -16.34 17.48
N ASN A 111 -19.41 -16.98 17.62
CA ASN A 111 -20.72 -16.28 17.71
C ASN A 111 -20.84 -15.42 18.97
N ASP A 112 -20.21 -15.83 20.08
CA ASP A 112 -20.24 -15.05 21.32
C ASP A 112 -19.34 -13.83 21.24
N ARG A 113 -18.18 -13.98 20.57
CA ARG A 113 -17.21 -12.89 20.40
C ARG A 113 -17.58 -11.93 19.26
N PHE A 114 -18.17 -12.46 18.20
CA PHE A 114 -18.50 -11.73 16.98
C PHE A 114 -19.97 -11.96 16.62
N PRO A 115 -20.92 -11.25 17.26
CA PRO A 115 -22.35 -11.52 17.09
C PRO A 115 -22.87 -11.38 15.66
N LEU A 116 -22.16 -10.67 14.79
CA LEU A 116 -22.54 -10.50 13.39
C LEU A 116 -21.90 -11.54 12.47
N LEU A 117 -20.87 -12.26 12.93
CA LEU A 117 -20.14 -13.25 12.12
C LEU A 117 -20.99 -14.54 12.01
N LYS A 118 -21.44 -14.83 10.80
CA LYS A 118 -22.26 -16.00 10.49
C LYS A 118 -21.42 -17.25 10.17
N GLY A 119 -20.14 -17.08 9.74
CA GLY A 119 -19.27 -18.20 9.44
C GLY A 119 -17.96 -17.82 8.73
N ILE A 120 -17.14 -18.85 8.56
CA ILE A 120 -15.88 -18.78 7.79
C ILE A 120 -16.06 -19.56 6.50
N LEU A 121 -15.69 -18.94 5.37
CA LEU A 121 -15.66 -19.56 4.06
C LEU A 121 -14.22 -19.95 3.73
N GLY A 122 -13.95 -21.24 3.69
CA GLY A 122 -12.61 -21.76 3.44
C GLY A 122 -12.31 -21.90 1.95
N VAL A 123 -11.06 -21.59 1.59
CA VAL A 123 -10.49 -21.79 0.27
C VAL A 123 -9.63 -23.07 0.27
N GLY A 124 -9.81 -23.93 -0.72
CA GLY A 124 -9.10 -25.20 -0.88
C GLY A 124 -9.91 -26.40 -0.40
N GLY A 125 -9.26 -27.60 -0.40
CA GLY A 125 -9.84 -28.86 0.12
C GLY A 125 -9.62 -29.02 1.62
N ASP A 126 -10.10 -30.10 2.23
CA ASP A 126 -9.86 -30.53 3.62
C ASP A 126 -10.02 -29.40 4.66
N LEU A 127 -11.18 -28.75 4.62
CA LEU A 127 -11.45 -27.58 5.46
C LEU A 127 -11.55 -27.95 6.96
N PRO A 128 -11.15 -27.06 7.87
CA PRO A 128 -11.38 -27.22 9.31
C PRO A 128 -12.85 -27.42 9.64
N ALA A 129 -13.12 -28.15 10.72
CA ALA A 129 -14.49 -28.40 11.20
C ALA A 129 -15.19 -27.05 11.43
N GLY A 130 -16.44 -26.94 10.98
CA GLY A 130 -17.25 -25.73 11.10
C GLY A 130 -17.03 -24.67 10.03
N TRP A 131 -16.01 -24.81 9.17
CA TRP A 131 -15.86 -23.94 8.02
C TRP A 131 -16.76 -24.43 6.86
N LEU A 132 -17.31 -23.47 6.12
CA LEU A 132 -18.06 -23.72 4.90
C LEU A 132 -17.09 -23.65 3.70
N ALA A 133 -17.32 -24.44 2.67
CA ALA A 133 -16.56 -24.30 1.45
C ALA A 133 -16.95 -23.01 0.70
N LEU A 134 -15.97 -22.25 0.22
CA LEU A 134 -16.21 -21.12 -0.67
C LEU A 134 -16.80 -21.64 -1.99
N ASN A 135 -16.17 -22.65 -2.59
CA ASN A 135 -16.67 -23.32 -3.77
C ASN A 135 -17.67 -24.41 -3.35
N ASP A 136 -18.88 -24.32 -3.86
CA ASP A 136 -19.99 -25.23 -3.56
C ASP A 136 -20.65 -25.65 -4.88
N ALA A 137 -20.62 -26.93 -5.18
CA ALA A 137 -21.12 -27.47 -6.45
C ALA A 137 -22.54 -27.02 -6.81
N ASP A 138 -23.43 -26.89 -5.81
CA ASP A 138 -24.78 -26.36 -6.02
C ASP A 138 -24.80 -24.87 -6.41
N SER A 139 -23.86 -24.09 -5.88
CA SER A 139 -23.72 -22.67 -6.23
C SER A 139 -23.03 -22.46 -7.55
N ASP A 140 -22.10 -23.36 -7.91
CA ASP A 140 -21.34 -23.28 -9.16
C ASP A 140 -22.23 -23.44 -10.40
N THR A 141 -23.31 -24.22 -10.30
CA THR A 141 -24.20 -24.55 -11.43
C THR A 141 -25.57 -23.87 -11.34
N ASN A 142 -25.92 -23.26 -10.22
CA ASN A 142 -27.22 -22.64 -10.01
C ASN A 142 -27.33 -21.23 -10.60
N THR A 143 -27.78 -21.12 -11.83
CA THR A 143 -28.00 -19.85 -12.54
C THR A 143 -29.31 -19.14 -12.15
N ASP A 144 -30.17 -19.75 -11.33
CA ASP A 144 -31.43 -19.12 -10.88
C ASP A 144 -31.16 -17.86 -10.03
N LEU A 145 -29.97 -17.75 -9.41
CA LEU A 145 -29.53 -16.60 -8.63
C LEU A 145 -28.96 -15.44 -9.48
N ASP A 146 -28.70 -15.64 -10.76
CA ASP A 146 -28.04 -14.65 -11.62
C ASP A 146 -28.87 -13.38 -11.77
N ASP A 147 -30.20 -13.49 -11.80
CA ASP A 147 -31.11 -12.34 -11.82
C ASP A 147 -31.11 -11.55 -10.51
N GLU A 148 -30.90 -12.24 -9.39
CA GLU A 148 -30.75 -11.57 -8.09
C GLU A 148 -29.42 -10.83 -7.99
N ILE A 149 -28.33 -11.47 -8.42
CA ILE A 149 -27.00 -10.85 -8.49
C ILE A 149 -27.04 -9.61 -9.39
N ARG A 150 -27.65 -9.72 -10.57
CA ARG A 150 -27.78 -8.59 -11.52
C ARG A 150 -28.56 -7.45 -10.87
N ARG A 151 -29.69 -7.74 -10.22
CA ARG A 151 -30.47 -6.73 -9.50
C ARG A 151 -29.70 -6.08 -8.35
N ALA A 152 -28.91 -6.86 -7.62
CA ALA A 152 -28.02 -6.33 -6.57
C ALA A 152 -26.99 -5.36 -7.17
N GLY A 153 -26.31 -5.78 -8.24
CA GLY A 153 -25.32 -4.94 -8.95
C GLY A 153 -25.91 -3.67 -9.55
N ASP A 154 -27.10 -3.76 -10.19
CA ASP A 154 -27.80 -2.62 -10.78
C ASP A 154 -28.22 -1.57 -9.72
N ASN A 155 -28.40 -1.97 -8.47
CA ASN A 155 -28.72 -1.08 -7.35
C ASN A 155 -27.51 -0.40 -6.72
N VAL A 156 -26.29 -0.88 -6.99
CA VAL A 156 -25.03 -0.29 -6.46
C VAL A 156 -24.82 1.10 -7.07
N LYS A 157 -24.57 2.06 -6.20
CA LYS A 157 -24.26 3.44 -6.58
C LYS A 157 -22.78 3.72 -6.48
N ALA A 158 -22.29 4.65 -7.27
CA ALA A 158 -20.89 5.09 -7.23
C ALA A 158 -20.44 5.56 -5.82
N ALA A 159 -21.37 6.09 -5.02
CA ALA A 159 -21.10 6.55 -3.65
C ALA A 159 -21.15 5.46 -2.60
N ASP A 160 -21.62 4.25 -2.91
CA ASP A 160 -21.73 3.17 -1.94
C ASP A 160 -20.34 2.65 -1.56
N LEU A 161 -20.21 2.16 -0.33
CA LEU A 161 -18.97 1.61 0.22
C LEU A 161 -18.62 0.29 -0.49
N ALA A 162 -17.45 0.25 -1.12
CA ALA A 162 -16.95 -0.93 -1.82
C ALA A 162 -15.90 -1.68 -1.01
N PHE A 163 -14.86 -0.95 -0.55
CA PHE A 163 -13.73 -1.52 0.20
C PHE A 163 -13.58 -0.85 1.55
N LEU A 164 -13.24 -1.65 2.56
CA LEU A 164 -12.80 -1.21 3.87
C LEU A 164 -11.36 -1.69 4.08
N LEU A 165 -10.41 -0.76 4.03
CA LEU A 165 -8.99 -1.05 4.18
C LEU A 165 -8.48 -0.57 5.54
N TYR A 166 -7.71 -1.40 6.23
CA TYR A 166 -7.16 -1.04 7.54
C TYR A 166 -5.74 -0.50 7.43
N THR A 167 -5.51 0.67 8.02
CA THR A 167 -4.19 1.31 8.07
C THR A 167 -3.68 1.36 9.51
N SER A 168 -2.39 1.09 9.69
CA SER A 168 -1.70 1.35 10.96
C SER A 168 -1.50 2.86 11.10
N GLY A 169 -2.46 3.55 11.67
CA GLY A 169 -2.36 4.98 11.97
C GLY A 169 -1.32 5.26 13.08
N SER A 170 -1.14 6.54 13.41
CA SER A 170 -0.31 6.99 14.55
C SER A 170 -0.87 6.58 15.93
N THR A 171 -2.02 5.93 15.95
CA THR A 171 -2.67 5.34 17.14
C THR A 171 -2.36 3.85 17.22
N SER A 172 -2.47 3.26 18.42
CA SER A 172 -2.21 1.83 18.66
C SER A 172 -3.17 0.89 17.92
N THR A 173 -4.30 1.40 17.42
CA THR A 173 -5.36 0.61 16.79
C THR A 173 -5.51 0.99 15.31
N PRO A 174 -5.53 0.02 14.38
CA PRO A 174 -5.74 0.28 12.96
C PRO A 174 -7.10 0.95 12.69
N LYS A 175 -7.11 1.92 11.76
CA LYS A 175 -8.32 2.61 11.32
C LYS A 175 -8.88 2.00 10.04
N GLY A 176 -10.19 1.84 9.95
CA GLY A 176 -10.87 1.37 8.74
C GLY A 176 -11.14 2.52 7.79
N VAL A 177 -10.41 2.58 6.67
CA VAL A 177 -10.57 3.58 5.62
C VAL A 177 -11.66 3.14 4.66
N GLN A 178 -12.68 3.98 4.48
CA GLN A 178 -13.84 3.70 3.64
C GLN A 178 -13.63 4.18 2.21
N LEU A 179 -13.73 3.27 1.23
CA LEU A 179 -13.54 3.56 -0.19
C LEU A 179 -14.80 3.20 -0.98
N ASN A 180 -15.34 4.16 -1.75
CA ASN A 180 -16.54 3.97 -2.55
C ASN A 180 -16.25 3.36 -3.93
N HIS A 181 -17.28 2.80 -4.57
CA HIS A 181 -17.19 2.16 -5.89
C HIS A 181 -16.71 3.12 -6.99
N GLY A 182 -17.25 4.34 -7.03
CA GLY A 182 -16.95 5.29 -8.10
C GLY A 182 -15.48 5.67 -8.16
N SER A 183 -14.91 6.09 -7.03
CA SER A 183 -13.49 6.46 -6.97
C SER A 183 -12.57 5.26 -7.05
N LEU A 184 -13.03 4.06 -6.61
CA LEU A 184 -12.26 2.81 -6.73
C LEU A 184 -12.02 2.40 -8.19
N ILE A 185 -12.87 2.86 -9.12
CA ILE A 185 -12.70 2.63 -10.56
C ILE A 185 -12.04 3.83 -11.23
N ALA A 186 -12.55 5.03 -10.96
CA ALA A 186 -12.09 6.24 -11.65
C ALA A 186 -10.62 6.59 -11.36
N ASN A 187 -10.19 6.50 -10.10
CA ASN A 187 -8.82 6.86 -9.73
C ASN A 187 -7.78 5.88 -10.31
N PRO A 188 -7.91 4.55 -10.16
CA PRO A 188 -7.00 3.59 -10.80
C PRO A 188 -6.99 3.68 -12.33
N TRP A 189 -8.11 3.99 -12.97
CA TRP A 189 -8.12 4.30 -14.41
C TRP A 189 -7.17 5.45 -14.73
N GLN A 190 -7.25 6.57 -14.00
CA GLN A 190 -6.36 7.72 -14.21
C GLN A 190 -4.89 7.40 -13.93
N ILE A 191 -4.62 6.49 -12.98
CA ILE A 191 -3.27 5.98 -12.73
C ILE A 191 -2.73 5.26 -13.96
N GLY A 192 -3.54 4.39 -14.57
CA GLY A 192 -3.15 3.65 -15.77
C GLY A 192 -2.91 4.54 -16.98
N GLU A 193 -3.75 5.57 -17.18
CA GLU A 193 -3.53 6.58 -18.19
C GLU A 193 -2.17 7.28 -18.04
N ARG A 194 -1.76 7.63 -16.79
CA ARG A 194 -0.43 8.21 -16.50
C ARG A 194 0.73 7.25 -16.75
N GLN A 195 0.51 5.97 -16.55
CA GLN A 195 1.49 4.91 -16.79
C GLN A 195 1.47 4.38 -18.22
N HIS A 196 0.56 4.87 -19.05
CA HIS A 196 0.30 4.40 -20.40
C HIS A 196 0.09 2.87 -20.46
N VAL A 197 -0.76 2.38 -19.55
CA VAL A 197 -1.16 0.97 -19.52
C VAL A 197 -2.07 0.67 -20.69
N ILE A 198 -1.80 -0.43 -21.37
CA ILE A 198 -2.58 -0.87 -22.54
C ILE A 198 -3.08 -2.30 -22.34
N ALA A 199 -4.12 -2.62 -23.07
CA ALA A 199 -4.62 -4.00 -23.12
C ALA A 199 -3.54 -4.92 -23.72
N GLY A 200 -3.16 -5.93 -22.96
CA GLY A 200 -2.03 -6.82 -23.29
C GLY A 200 -0.79 -6.60 -22.43
N ASP A 201 -0.73 -5.53 -21.64
CA ASP A 201 0.26 -5.41 -20.58
C ASP A 201 0.08 -6.49 -19.52
N ARG A 202 1.20 -6.94 -18.97
CA ARG A 202 1.26 -7.95 -17.92
C ARG A 202 1.99 -7.36 -16.72
N LEU A 203 1.29 -7.31 -15.59
CA LEU A 203 1.83 -6.77 -14.36
C LEU A 203 2.32 -7.89 -13.45
N TRP A 204 3.61 -7.90 -13.11
CA TRP A 204 4.07 -8.68 -11.97
C TRP A 204 3.65 -8.01 -10.66
N LEU A 205 2.96 -8.75 -9.78
CA LEU A 205 2.41 -8.26 -8.53
C LEU A 205 2.73 -9.20 -7.36
N ALA A 206 3.64 -8.77 -6.48
CA ALA A 206 3.95 -9.40 -5.20
C ALA A 206 3.59 -8.51 -3.99
N VAL A 207 3.23 -7.25 -4.24
CA VAL A 207 2.71 -6.37 -3.18
C VAL A 207 1.42 -6.96 -2.64
N SER A 208 1.31 -7.06 -1.31
CA SER A 208 0.17 -7.70 -0.66
C SER A 208 -1.15 -7.04 -1.04
N LEU A 209 -2.12 -7.85 -1.45
CA LEU A 209 -3.44 -7.41 -1.89
C LEU A 209 -4.28 -6.80 -0.77
N PHE A 210 -3.94 -6.99 0.50
CA PHE A 210 -4.63 -6.29 1.58
C PHE A 210 -4.21 -4.80 1.70
N TRP A 211 -3.20 -4.34 0.95
CA TRP A 211 -2.80 -2.93 0.88
C TRP A 211 -3.45 -2.22 -0.30
N GLY A 212 -3.74 -0.92 -0.12
CA GLY A 212 -4.22 -0.07 -1.19
C GLY A 212 -3.30 -0.06 -2.41
N LEU A 213 -1.97 -0.13 -2.21
CA LEU A 213 -1.00 -0.25 -3.31
C LEU A 213 -1.22 -1.52 -4.15
N GLY A 214 -1.58 -2.65 -3.52
CA GLY A 214 -1.88 -3.91 -4.21
C GLY A 214 -3.28 -3.92 -4.81
N CYS A 215 -4.33 -3.85 -3.96
CA CYS A 215 -5.71 -4.09 -4.42
C CYS A 215 -6.36 -2.89 -5.10
N VAL A 216 -5.97 -1.65 -4.80
CA VAL A 216 -6.55 -0.46 -5.42
C VAL A 216 -5.69 0.00 -6.60
N ASN A 217 -4.41 0.28 -6.38
CA ASN A 217 -3.58 0.84 -7.44
C ASN A 217 -3.21 -0.21 -8.49
N ALA A 218 -2.45 -1.23 -8.11
CA ALA A 218 -1.92 -2.20 -9.05
C ALA A 218 -3.03 -3.04 -9.72
N LEU A 219 -3.89 -3.66 -8.91
CA LEU A 219 -4.95 -4.55 -9.40
C LEU A 219 -5.96 -3.82 -10.27
N MET A 220 -6.60 -2.78 -9.72
CA MET A 220 -7.69 -2.10 -10.43
C MET A 220 -7.20 -1.31 -11.64
N ASN A 221 -6.00 -0.73 -11.57
CA ASN A 221 -5.37 -0.08 -12.72
C ASN A 221 -5.28 -1.02 -13.93
N VAL A 222 -4.71 -2.21 -13.73
CA VAL A 222 -4.47 -3.14 -14.84
C VAL A 222 -5.78 -3.76 -15.36
N LEU A 223 -6.69 -4.14 -14.45
CA LEU A 223 -7.97 -4.71 -14.85
C LEU A 223 -8.83 -3.72 -15.64
N THR A 224 -8.84 -2.44 -15.25
CA THR A 224 -9.61 -1.41 -15.98
C THR A 224 -9.08 -1.16 -17.39
N HIS A 225 -7.80 -1.47 -17.67
CA HIS A 225 -7.18 -1.30 -18.99
C HIS A 225 -7.12 -2.59 -19.82
N GLY A 226 -7.69 -3.69 -19.32
CA GLY A 226 -7.69 -4.96 -20.05
C GLY A 226 -6.33 -5.67 -20.07
N GLY A 227 -5.47 -5.40 -19.11
CA GLY A 227 -4.17 -6.07 -18.91
C GLY A 227 -4.29 -7.34 -18.07
N CYS A 228 -3.19 -8.01 -17.82
CA CYS A 228 -3.09 -9.25 -17.07
C CYS A 228 -2.32 -9.07 -15.77
N ILE A 229 -2.83 -9.58 -14.67
CA ILE A 229 -2.13 -9.65 -13.37
C ILE A 229 -1.38 -10.99 -13.30
N VAL A 230 -0.09 -10.93 -13.06
CA VAL A 230 0.77 -12.10 -12.76
C VAL A 230 1.11 -12.06 -11.28
N LEU A 231 0.42 -12.87 -10.49
CA LEU A 231 0.55 -12.91 -9.03
C LEU A 231 1.75 -13.72 -8.59
N GLN A 232 2.50 -13.17 -7.68
CA GLN A 232 3.40 -13.90 -6.80
C GLN A 232 2.78 -13.91 -5.39
N GLU A 233 2.58 -15.07 -4.81
CA GLU A 233 1.86 -15.21 -3.53
C GLU A 233 2.56 -14.49 -2.38
N SER A 234 3.88 -14.61 -2.31
CA SER A 234 4.75 -13.87 -1.39
C SER A 234 6.02 -13.47 -2.12
N PHE A 235 6.55 -12.28 -1.83
CA PHE A 235 7.77 -11.82 -2.48
C PHE A 235 8.97 -12.71 -2.13
N GLU A 236 9.61 -13.22 -3.18
CA GLU A 236 10.90 -13.88 -3.18
C GLU A 236 11.62 -13.42 -4.46
N PRO A 237 12.87 -12.89 -4.39
CA PRO A 237 13.47 -12.17 -5.50
C PRO A 237 13.77 -13.05 -6.72
N GLU A 238 14.23 -14.29 -6.56
CA GLU A 238 14.51 -15.18 -7.69
C GLU A 238 13.23 -15.59 -8.42
N GLU A 239 12.21 -15.94 -7.66
CA GLU A 239 10.88 -16.26 -8.19
C GLU A 239 10.25 -15.07 -8.91
N ALA A 240 10.44 -13.84 -8.37
CA ALA A 240 9.99 -12.60 -9.01
C ALA A 240 10.61 -12.44 -10.40
N MET A 241 11.94 -12.58 -10.51
CA MET A 241 12.65 -12.47 -11.77
C MET A 241 12.27 -13.59 -12.73
N ARG A 242 12.09 -14.81 -12.22
CA ARG A 242 11.62 -15.94 -13.00
C ARG A 242 10.23 -15.69 -13.60
N LEU A 243 9.27 -15.24 -12.79
CA LEU A 243 7.91 -14.92 -13.24
C LEU A 243 7.92 -13.78 -14.27
N ILE A 244 8.66 -12.70 -14.03
CA ILE A 244 8.77 -11.58 -14.97
C ILE A 244 9.29 -12.08 -16.32
N ALA A 245 10.35 -12.86 -16.32
CA ALA A 245 10.96 -13.37 -17.54
C ALA A 245 10.07 -14.36 -18.28
N GLN A 246 9.47 -15.33 -17.58
CA GLN A 246 8.63 -16.38 -18.18
C GLN A 246 7.30 -15.84 -18.68
N GLU A 247 6.63 -15.03 -17.88
CA GLU A 247 5.32 -14.46 -18.21
C GLU A 247 5.43 -13.19 -19.07
N LYS A 248 6.66 -12.75 -19.40
CA LYS A 248 6.91 -11.53 -20.18
C LYS A 248 6.20 -10.31 -19.59
N CYS A 249 6.35 -10.14 -18.27
CA CYS A 249 5.73 -9.01 -17.59
C CYS A 249 6.30 -7.70 -18.12
N THR A 250 5.40 -6.78 -18.48
CA THR A 250 5.75 -5.47 -19.05
C THR A 250 5.72 -4.36 -18.01
N LEU A 251 5.04 -4.61 -16.88
CA LEU A 251 4.85 -3.65 -15.80
C LEU A 251 5.41 -4.18 -14.48
N PHE A 252 6.14 -3.30 -13.80
CA PHE A 252 6.60 -3.49 -12.44
C PHE A 252 5.74 -2.66 -11.48
N TYR A 253 5.20 -3.27 -10.43
CA TYR A 253 4.52 -2.56 -9.34
C TYR A 253 5.04 -3.10 -8.02
N GLY A 254 5.94 -2.37 -7.39
CA GLY A 254 6.63 -2.88 -6.21
C GLY A 254 7.24 -1.79 -5.35
N THR A 255 7.71 -2.19 -4.19
CA THR A 255 8.44 -1.31 -3.29
C THR A 255 9.92 -1.21 -3.70
N PRO A 256 10.63 -0.14 -3.29
CA PRO A 256 12.07 -0.01 -3.52
C PRO A 256 12.89 -1.21 -3.01
N ASN A 257 12.49 -1.76 -1.85
CA ASN A 257 13.19 -2.92 -1.25
C ASN A 257 13.06 -4.18 -2.11
N MET A 258 11.92 -4.37 -2.79
CA MET A 258 11.75 -5.49 -3.72
C MET A 258 12.70 -5.33 -4.93
N ALA A 259 12.76 -4.13 -5.50
CA ALA A 259 13.68 -3.84 -6.60
C ALA A 259 15.14 -4.04 -6.20
N GLN A 260 15.51 -3.57 -5.01
CA GLN A 260 16.85 -3.76 -4.45
C GLN A 260 17.19 -5.25 -4.30
N ALA A 261 16.30 -6.03 -3.68
CA ALA A 261 16.51 -7.45 -3.44
C ALA A 261 16.69 -8.23 -4.76
N MET A 262 15.92 -7.88 -5.81
CA MET A 262 16.12 -8.46 -7.15
C MET A 262 17.44 -8.03 -7.79
N HIS A 263 17.79 -6.74 -7.67
CA HIS A 263 19.03 -6.20 -8.27
C HIS A 263 20.27 -6.83 -7.65
N GLU A 264 20.29 -7.05 -6.35
CA GLU A 264 21.42 -7.62 -5.60
C GLU A 264 21.44 -9.14 -5.57
N HIS A 265 20.40 -9.81 -6.09
CA HIS A 265 20.31 -11.27 -6.04
C HIS A 265 21.40 -11.92 -6.93
N PRO A 266 22.12 -12.94 -6.45
CA PRO A 266 23.18 -13.61 -7.21
C PRO A 266 22.72 -14.14 -8.57
N SER A 267 21.48 -14.64 -8.68
CA SER A 267 20.91 -15.15 -9.93
C SER A 267 20.40 -14.04 -10.87
N ARG A 268 20.56 -12.75 -10.54
CA ARG A 268 20.06 -11.65 -11.40
C ARG A 268 20.55 -11.74 -12.86
N PRO A 269 21.82 -12.12 -13.14
CA PRO A 269 22.31 -12.25 -14.51
C PRO A 269 21.65 -13.35 -15.33
N ASP A 270 21.01 -14.32 -14.69
CA ASP A 270 20.39 -15.47 -15.35
C ASP A 270 19.00 -15.14 -15.93
N PHE A 271 18.45 -13.98 -15.60
CA PHE A 271 17.09 -13.59 -16.00
C PHE A 271 17.12 -12.37 -16.93
N ASP A 272 16.47 -12.52 -18.08
CA ASP A 272 16.17 -11.42 -19.00
C ASP A 272 14.88 -10.69 -18.56
N LEU A 273 15.04 -9.50 -18.01
CA LEU A 273 13.93 -8.64 -17.58
C LEU A 273 13.66 -7.48 -18.55
N THR A 274 14.21 -7.50 -19.76
CA THR A 274 14.06 -6.45 -20.79
C THR A 274 12.63 -6.30 -21.31
N CYS A 275 11.74 -7.25 -20.98
CA CYS A 275 10.31 -7.12 -21.24
C CYS A 275 9.63 -6.03 -20.39
N LEU A 276 10.20 -5.67 -19.23
CA LEU A 276 9.71 -4.56 -18.41
C LEU A 276 9.85 -3.25 -19.18
N ARG A 277 8.79 -2.42 -19.15
CA ARG A 277 8.79 -1.12 -19.83
C ARG A 277 8.38 0.06 -18.95
N ALA A 278 7.45 -0.20 -17.98
CA ALA A 278 6.83 0.82 -17.16
C ALA A 278 6.36 0.25 -15.82
N GLY A 279 5.47 0.96 -15.14
CA GLY A 279 4.87 0.57 -13.86
C GLY A 279 5.03 1.66 -12.84
N ALA A 280 5.01 1.31 -11.55
CA ALA A 280 5.11 2.27 -10.48
C ALA A 280 5.94 1.80 -9.30
N THR A 281 6.60 2.76 -8.69
CA THR A 281 7.21 2.65 -7.36
C THR A 281 7.21 4.01 -6.69
N LEU A 282 7.67 4.07 -5.47
CA LEU A 282 7.89 5.31 -4.71
C LEU A 282 9.29 5.27 -4.09
N GLY A 283 9.88 6.41 -3.84
CA GLY A 283 11.17 6.45 -3.15
C GLY A 283 12.07 7.59 -3.60
N THR A 284 13.33 7.52 -3.17
CA THR A 284 14.35 8.48 -3.59
C THR A 284 14.76 8.28 -5.03
N PRO A 285 15.42 9.26 -5.68
CA PRO A 285 15.94 9.12 -7.03
C PRO A 285 16.81 7.87 -7.22
N GLU A 286 17.63 7.52 -6.23
CA GLU A 286 18.49 6.34 -6.24
C GLU A 286 17.67 5.05 -6.25
N GLN A 287 16.64 4.98 -5.40
CA GLN A 287 15.73 3.84 -5.32
C GLN A 287 14.92 3.66 -6.61
N MET A 288 14.44 4.76 -7.19
CA MET A 288 13.75 4.76 -8.48
C MET A 288 14.69 4.29 -9.61
N THR A 289 15.96 4.72 -9.59
CA THR A 289 16.95 4.33 -10.59
C THR A 289 17.15 2.82 -10.62
N ARG A 290 17.13 2.13 -9.49
CA ARG A 290 17.24 0.65 -9.44
C ARG A 290 16.10 -0.06 -10.17
N VAL A 291 14.89 0.47 -10.09
CA VAL A 291 13.74 -0.07 -10.84
C VAL A 291 13.95 0.14 -12.36
N ILE A 292 14.51 1.27 -12.75
CA ILE A 292 14.88 1.53 -14.14
C ILE A 292 15.95 0.53 -14.63
N GLU A 293 16.94 0.24 -13.81
CA GLU A 293 18.03 -0.71 -14.11
C GLU A 293 17.53 -2.16 -14.21
N LEU A 294 16.43 -2.51 -13.56
CA LEU A 294 15.76 -3.79 -13.77
C LEU A 294 15.08 -3.91 -15.15
N GLY A 295 14.81 -2.79 -15.84
CA GLY A 295 14.18 -2.75 -17.15
C GLY A 295 12.98 -1.79 -17.25
N ALA A 296 12.34 -1.40 -16.16
CA ALA A 296 11.16 -0.54 -16.17
C ALA A 296 11.53 0.94 -16.43
N ILE A 297 12.03 1.21 -17.64
CA ILE A 297 12.62 2.50 -18.03
C ILE A 297 11.66 3.68 -17.89
N ASN A 298 10.34 3.45 -18.00
CA ASN A 298 9.30 4.45 -17.87
C ASN A 298 8.52 4.32 -16.56
N VAL A 299 9.18 3.84 -15.48
CA VAL A 299 8.54 3.75 -14.16
C VAL A 299 8.07 5.12 -13.68
N SER A 300 6.85 5.19 -13.17
CA SER A 300 6.26 6.39 -12.57
C SER A 300 6.54 6.44 -11.07
N ASN A 301 6.84 7.64 -10.56
CA ASN A 301 6.80 7.91 -9.12
C ASN A 301 5.37 8.22 -8.71
N ILE A 302 4.97 7.73 -7.54
CA ILE A 302 3.61 7.81 -7.03
C ILE A 302 3.58 8.43 -5.64
N TYR A 303 2.54 9.21 -5.35
CA TYR A 303 2.28 9.75 -4.02
C TYR A 303 0.81 9.59 -3.67
N GLY A 304 0.58 9.15 -2.46
CA GLY A 304 -0.75 9.08 -1.88
C GLY A 304 -0.82 8.23 -0.62
N LEU A 305 -2.03 8.06 -0.15
CA LEU A 305 -2.41 7.37 1.08
C LEU A 305 -3.54 6.39 0.76
N THR A 306 -3.84 5.47 1.65
CA THR A 306 -5.05 4.65 1.50
C THR A 306 -6.29 5.53 1.37
N GLU A 307 -6.33 6.62 2.12
CA GLU A 307 -7.38 7.63 2.13
C GLU A 307 -7.55 8.39 0.80
N THR A 308 -6.55 8.33 -0.08
CA THR A 308 -6.60 8.94 -1.42
C THR A 308 -6.66 7.88 -2.53
N TYR A 309 -7.29 6.74 -2.25
CA TYR A 309 -7.35 5.58 -3.16
C TYR A 309 -5.96 5.12 -3.61
N GLY A 310 -5.00 5.21 -2.68
CA GLY A 310 -3.62 4.85 -2.86
C GLY A 310 -2.77 5.93 -3.51
N ASN A 311 -3.20 6.54 -4.60
CA ASN A 311 -2.45 7.61 -5.26
C ASN A 311 -3.34 8.82 -5.57
N SER A 312 -2.90 10.00 -5.16
CA SER A 312 -3.46 11.29 -5.59
C SER A 312 -2.62 11.94 -6.68
N HIS A 313 -1.31 11.61 -6.71
CA HIS A 313 -0.36 12.15 -7.68
C HIS A 313 0.46 11.01 -8.29
N VAL A 314 0.72 11.13 -9.58
CA VAL A 314 1.51 10.17 -10.36
C VAL A 314 2.27 10.95 -11.42
N THR A 315 3.58 10.68 -11.58
CA THR A 315 4.31 11.20 -12.74
C THR A 315 3.84 10.52 -14.01
N ASP A 316 3.73 11.24 -15.10
CA ASP A 316 3.48 10.61 -16.41
C ASP A 316 4.70 9.75 -16.80
N ALA A 317 4.47 8.56 -17.34
CA ALA A 317 5.56 7.68 -17.76
C ALA A 317 6.44 8.28 -18.88
N HIS A 318 5.91 9.28 -19.59
CA HIS A 318 6.61 10.05 -20.62
C HIS A 318 7.16 11.41 -20.12
N ASP A 319 6.96 11.76 -18.85
CA ASP A 319 7.65 12.91 -18.25
C ASP A 319 9.16 12.72 -18.32
N ASP A 320 9.91 13.82 -18.33
CA ASP A 320 11.36 13.78 -18.26
C ASP A 320 11.84 12.90 -17.09
N LYS A 321 12.90 12.12 -17.32
CA LYS A 321 13.43 11.19 -16.31
C LYS A 321 13.72 11.89 -14.97
N ASP A 322 14.31 13.10 -15.00
CA ASP A 322 14.62 13.84 -13.78
C ASP A 322 13.35 14.19 -13.00
N MET A 323 12.28 14.62 -13.69
CA MET A 323 10.99 14.89 -13.08
C MET A 323 10.36 13.65 -12.47
N ARG A 324 10.41 12.50 -13.16
CA ARG A 324 9.91 11.24 -12.64
C ARG A 324 10.68 10.75 -11.39
N LEU A 325 11.98 11.01 -11.34
CA LEU A 325 12.80 10.61 -10.19
C LEU A 325 12.62 11.50 -8.96
N ARG A 326 12.37 12.80 -9.15
CA ARG A 326 12.41 13.79 -8.07
C ARG A 326 11.05 14.25 -7.57
N SER A 327 10.04 14.26 -8.46
CA SER A 327 8.70 14.70 -8.10
C SER A 327 7.76 13.53 -7.84
N CYS A 328 6.66 13.81 -7.18
CA CYS A 328 5.54 12.89 -7.02
C CYS A 328 4.54 12.97 -8.19
N GLY A 329 4.84 13.77 -9.21
CA GLY A 329 3.94 14.02 -10.34
C GLY A 329 2.93 15.13 -10.08
N ARG A 330 2.00 15.26 -11.03
CA ARG A 330 0.85 16.18 -10.95
C ARG A 330 -0.36 15.44 -10.37
N PRO A 331 -1.34 16.18 -9.82
CA PRO A 331 -2.58 15.56 -9.37
C PRO A 331 -3.25 14.80 -10.52
N LEU A 332 -3.84 13.66 -10.18
CA LEU A 332 -4.64 12.89 -11.12
C LEU A 332 -5.91 13.69 -11.50
N PRO A 333 -6.47 13.49 -12.69
CA PRO A 333 -7.76 14.08 -13.04
C PRO A 333 -8.82 13.79 -11.96
N GLY A 334 -9.58 14.83 -11.59
CA GLY A 334 -10.54 14.75 -10.49
C GLY A 334 -9.95 14.96 -9.10
N VAL A 335 -8.64 15.20 -8.97
CA VAL A 335 -7.97 15.57 -7.72
C VAL A 335 -7.59 17.05 -7.74
N GLU A 336 -8.04 17.78 -6.74
CA GLU A 336 -7.58 19.13 -6.42
C GLU A 336 -6.48 19.05 -5.34
N GLN A 337 -5.47 19.91 -5.45
CA GLN A 337 -4.38 19.98 -4.47
C GLN A 337 -4.15 21.42 -4.02
N ARG A 338 -3.71 21.58 -2.77
CA ARG A 338 -3.19 22.82 -2.24
C ARG A 338 -2.12 22.60 -1.18
N ILE A 339 -1.26 23.57 -0.98
CA ILE A 339 -0.28 23.62 0.10
C ILE A 339 -0.70 24.70 1.08
N VAL A 340 -0.78 24.36 2.36
CA VAL A 340 -1.25 25.30 3.38
C VAL A 340 -0.26 25.49 4.52
N SER A 341 -0.31 26.66 5.14
CA SER A 341 0.43 26.98 6.36
C SER A 341 -0.11 26.22 7.59
N ALA A 342 0.53 26.36 8.73
CA ALA A 342 0.06 25.82 10.00
C ALA A 342 -1.31 26.38 10.42
N GLU A 343 -1.61 27.62 9.99
CA GLU A 343 -2.89 28.30 10.22
C GLU A 343 -3.97 27.87 9.23
N GLY A 344 -3.62 27.12 8.18
CA GLY A 344 -4.52 26.63 7.15
C GLY A 344 -4.69 27.57 5.95
N GLU A 345 -3.85 28.60 5.83
CA GLU A 345 -3.86 29.55 4.71
C GLU A 345 -3.10 28.97 3.50
N ASP A 346 -3.59 29.25 2.29
CA ASP A 346 -2.94 28.79 1.06
C ASP A 346 -1.56 29.46 0.89
N LEU A 347 -0.56 28.64 0.60
CA LEU A 347 0.80 29.10 0.35
C LEU A 347 1.08 29.24 -1.14
N PRO A 348 1.97 30.20 -1.52
CA PRO A 348 2.37 30.35 -2.92
C PRO A 348 3.17 29.13 -3.41
N ARG A 349 3.21 28.94 -4.73
CA ARG A 349 4.03 27.90 -5.36
C ARG A 349 5.49 28.00 -4.92
N GLY A 350 6.11 26.86 -4.63
CA GLY A 350 7.46 26.74 -4.11
C GLY A 350 7.59 26.85 -2.59
N ALA A 351 6.55 27.32 -1.89
CA ALA A 351 6.56 27.33 -0.42
C ALA A 351 6.18 25.96 0.14
N ILE A 352 6.87 25.53 1.18
CA ILE A 352 6.64 24.26 1.87
C ILE A 352 5.52 24.43 2.91
N GLY A 353 4.54 23.53 2.88
CA GLY A 353 3.45 23.46 3.83
C GLY A 353 2.77 22.10 3.82
N GLU A 354 1.63 21.97 4.53
CA GLU A 354 0.85 20.74 4.52
C GLU A 354 0.19 20.53 3.16
N VAL A 355 0.39 19.33 2.59
CA VAL A 355 -0.30 18.90 1.37
C VAL A 355 -1.74 18.57 1.72
N ARG A 356 -2.70 19.20 1.06
CA ARG A 356 -4.12 18.87 1.17
C ARG A 356 -4.68 18.51 -0.20
N VAL A 357 -5.57 17.51 -0.22
CA VAL A 357 -6.16 17.00 -1.45
C VAL A 357 -7.68 16.85 -1.33
N LYS A 358 -8.38 17.03 -2.45
CA LYS A 358 -9.83 16.86 -2.54
C LYS A 358 -10.17 16.14 -3.85
N GLY A 359 -11.32 15.48 -3.90
CA GLY A 359 -11.79 14.72 -5.06
C GLY A 359 -11.84 13.24 -4.76
N HIS A 360 -10.92 12.43 -5.31
CA HIS A 360 -10.82 11.01 -4.98
C HIS A 360 -10.17 10.82 -3.61
N VAL A 361 -10.96 11.04 -2.56
CA VAL A 361 -10.56 10.87 -1.15
C VAL A 361 -11.59 10.01 -0.42
N THR A 362 -11.16 9.37 0.66
CA THR A 362 -11.99 8.49 1.49
C THR A 362 -13.31 9.14 1.90
N MET A 363 -14.33 8.31 2.13
CA MET A 363 -15.58 8.74 2.76
C MET A 363 -15.41 9.05 4.27
N GLY A 364 -14.26 8.69 4.83
CA GLY A 364 -13.93 8.82 6.25
C GLY A 364 -13.48 7.50 6.86
N TYR A 365 -13.38 7.49 8.19
CA TYR A 365 -12.99 6.32 8.96
C TYR A 365 -14.23 5.60 9.52
N TYR A 366 -14.27 4.30 9.31
CA TYR A 366 -15.39 3.47 9.76
C TYR A 366 -15.52 3.50 11.28
N LYS A 367 -16.71 3.80 11.79
CA LYS A 367 -17.03 3.96 13.23
C LYS A 367 -16.17 5.01 13.97
N ASP A 368 -15.62 5.99 13.26
CA ASP A 368 -14.82 7.05 13.88
C ASP A 368 -15.14 8.41 13.24
N GLU A 369 -16.29 8.96 13.64
CA GLU A 369 -16.79 10.25 13.14
C GLU A 369 -15.88 11.42 13.56
N GLU A 370 -15.27 11.34 14.76
CA GLU A 370 -14.38 12.38 15.25
C GLU A 370 -13.12 12.47 14.40
N GLN A 371 -12.45 11.33 14.15
CA GLN A 371 -11.27 11.30 13.30
C GLN A 371 -11.64 11.65 11.86
N THR A 372 -12.82 11.26 11.38
CA THR A 372 -13.31 11.66 10.06
C THR A 372 -13.42 13.17 9.96
N ARG A 373 -14.08 13.82 10.93
CA ARG A 373 -14.21 15.28 10.98
C ARG A 373 -12.85 15.98 11.05
N LEU A 374 -11.90 15.45 11.83
CA LEU A 374 -10.56 16.00 11.97
C LEU A 374 -9.70 15.84 10.70
N ALA A 375 -10.00 14.83 9.89
CA ALA A 375 -9.25 14.52 8.67
C ALA A 375 -9.55 15.48 7.51
N PHE A 376 -10.65 16.23 7.59
CA PHE A 376 -11.02 17.20 6.57
C PHE A 376 -10.99 18.63 7.12
N ASP A 377 -10.75 19.58 6.25
CA ASP A 377 -10.94 21.00 6.58
C ASP A 377 -12.35 21.48 6.18
N ASP A 378 -12.65 22.74 6.53
CA ASP A 378 -13.97 23.34 6.29
C ASP A 378 -14.33 23.47 4.79
N GLN A 379 -13.35 23.35 3.89
CA GLN A 379 -13.56 23.36 2.43
C GLN A 379 -13.64 21.94 1.83
N GLY A 380 -13.55 20.89 2.68
CA GLY A 380 -13.62 19.48 2.30
C GLY A 380 -12.33 18.92 1.71
N PHE A 381 -11.18 19.56 1.96
CA PHE A 381 -9.89 19.00 1.63
C PHE A 381 -9.43 18.04 2.73
N PHE A 382 -8.97 16.87 2.31
CA PHE A 382 -8.35 15.90 3.20
C PHE A 382 -6.95 16.37 3.62
N ARG A 383 -6.71 16.35 4.94
CA ARG A 383 -5.42 16.67 5.57
C ARG A 383 -4.51 15.46 5.50
N THR A 384 -3.52 15.48 4.62
CA THR A 384 -2.64 14.31 4.44
C THR A 384 -1.68 14.12 5.63
N GLY A 385 -1.39 15.18 6.36
CA GLY A 385 -0.33 15.22 7.37
C GLY A 385 1.07 15.11 6.77
N ASP A 386 1.18 15.29 5.47
CA ASP A 386 2.44 15.30 4.72
C ASP A 386 2.84 16.73 4.38
N LEU A 387 4.13 17.00 4.37
CA LEU A 387 4.71 18.26 3.93
C LEU A 387 5.21 18.14 2.50
N GLY A 388 5.01 19.21 1.73
CA GLY A 388 5.48 19.29 0.36
C GLY A 388 5.35 20.71 -0.19
N TYR A 389 5.77 20.87 -1.43
CA TYR A 389 5.54 22.09 -2.20
C TYR A 389 5.13 21.74 -3.63
N ILE A 390 4.45 22.66 -4.27
CA ILE A 390 4.08 22.56 -5.69
C ILE A 390 4.96 23.54 -6.46
N ASP A 391 5.64 23.05 -7.50
CA ASP A 391 6.45 23.88 -8.37
C ASP A 391 5.62 24.75 -9.33
N LYS A 392 6.30 25.55 -10.16
CA LYS A 392 5.65 26.43 -11.16
C LYS A 392 4.84 25.65 -12.22
N ASP A 393 5.21 24.40 -12.49
CA ASP A 393 4.60 23.54 -13.52
C ASP A 393 3.53 22.59 -12.93
N GLY A 394 3.27 22.67 -11.61
CA GLY A 394 2.21 21.95 -10.92
C GLY A 394 2.63 20.57 -10.38
N TYR A 395 3.91 20.24 -10.40
CA TYR A 395 4.43 19.02 -9.80
C TYR A 395 4.53 19.14 -8.29
N LEU A 396 4.10 18.09 -7.60
CA LEU A 396 4.25 17.96 -6.15
C LEU A 396 5.63 17.38 -5.82
N PHE A 397 6.28 17.98 -4.82
CA PHE A 397 7.52 17.50 -4.21
C PHE A 397 7.25 17.21 -2.73
N PHE A 398 7.42 15.95 -2.35
CA PHE A 398 7.25 15.50 -0.97
C PHE A 398 8.47 15.89 -0.13
N CYS A 399 8.25 16.46 1.05
CA CYS A 399 9.30 16.93 1.96
C CYS A 399 9.34 16.17 3.29
N GLY A 400 8.37 15.31 3.59
CA GLY A 400 8.32 14.54 4.83
C GLY A 400 6.94 14.52 5.48
N ARG A 401 6.89 14.03 6.73
CA ARG A 401 5.67 13.97 7.54
C ARG A 401 5.60 15.13 8.52
N LEU A 402 4.43 15.76 8.64
CA LEU A 402 4.21 16.85 9.59
C LEU A 402 4.52 16.45 11.04
N LYS A 403 4.16 15.22 11.43
CA LYS A 403 4.40 14.65 12.76
C LYS A 403 5.85 14.26 13.03
N GLU A 404 6.68 14.16 12.00
CA GLU A 404 8.10 13.80 12.09
C GLU A 404 9.01 15.01 12.10
N MET A 405 8.46 16.22 11.94
CA MET A 405 9.25 17.46 11.97
C MET A 405 9.98 17.61 13.30
N VAL A 406 11.29 17.82 13.22
CA VAL A 406 12.15 18.07 14.39
C VAL A 406 12.27 19.57 14.61
N LYS A 407 11.94 20.02 15.82
CA LYS A 407 12.11 21.41 16.23
C LYS A 407 13.46 21.60 16.90
N THR A 408 14.44 22.08 16.16
CA THR A 408 15.79 22.30 16.70
C THR A 408 16.10 23.78 16.82
N GLY A 409 16.18 24.29 18.05
CA GLY A 409 16.46 25.72 18.30
C GLY A 409 15.46 26.68 17.64
N GLY A 410 14.18 26.34 17.65
CA GLY A 410 13.10 27.12 17.03
C GLY A 410 12.98 26.96 15.51
N ILE A 411 13.82 26.13 14.87
CA ILE A 411 13.79 25.88 13.42
C ILE A 411 13.20 24.50 13.18
N ASN A 412 12.24 24.40 12.28
CA ASN A 412 11.67 23.13 11.84
C ASN A 412 12.58 22.48 10.78
N VAL A 413 12.96 21.23 11.01
CA VAL A 413 13.75 20.41 10.07
C VAL A 413 12.96 19.18 9.69
N ALA A 414 12.82 18.93 8.39
CA ALA A 414 12.23 17.71 7.87
C ALA A 414 13.27 16.57 7.89
N PRO A 415 13.09 15.49 8.67
CA PRO A 415 14.02 14.37 8.70
C PRO A 415 14.29 13.78 7.31
N ALA A 416 13.27 13.68 6.47
CA ALA A 416 13.38 13.12 5.13
C ALA A 416 14.38 13.88 4.24
N GLU A 417 14.53 15.19 4.41
CA GLU A 417 15.53 15.98 3.68
C GLU A 417 16.95 15.59 4.09
N VAL A 418 17.17 15.39 5.38
CA VAL A 418 18.48 14.99 5.92
C VAL A 418 18.80 13.55 5.52
N GLU A 419 17.81 12.66 5.61
CA GLU A 419 17.93 11.25 5.18
C GLU A 419 18.29 11.15 3.70
N ALA A 420 17.62 11.90 2.84
CA ALA A 420 17.90 11.92 1.41
C ALA A 420 19.35 12.31 1.13
N VAL A 421 19.86 13.35 1.80
CA VAL A 421 21.27 13.76 1.66
C VAL A 421 22.22 12.69 2.18
N LEU A 422 21.98 12.11 3.35
CA LEU A 422 22.83 11.07 3.91
C LEU A 422 22.92 9.86 2.98
N MET A 423 21.81 9.44 2.37
CA MET A 423 21.77 8.31 1.44
C MET A 423 22.45 8.56 0.10
N THR A 424 22.87 9.80 -0.24
CA THR A 424 23.75 10.04 -1.40
C THR A 424 25.20 9.64 -1.15
N HIS A 425 25.59 9.35 0.11
CA HIS A 425 26.91 8.86 0.42
C HIS A 425 27.07 7.38 0.01
N PRO A 426 28.11 6.99 -0.77
CA PRO A 426 28.22 5.64 -1.35
C PRO A 426 28.28 4.50 -0.31
N ASN A 427 28.73 4.78 0.90
CA ASN A 427 28.83 3.80 1.98
C ASN A 427 27.58 3.74 2.88
N ILE A 428 26.57 4.57 2.64
CA ILE A 428 25.31 4.58 3.41
C ILE A 428 24.24 3.89 2.58
N TYR A 429 23.69 2.80 3.11
CA TYR A 429 22.58 2.07 2.50
C TYR A 429 21.22 2.67 2.89
N LEU A 430 21.00 2.88 4.20
CA LEU A 430 19.78 3.51 4.73
C LEU A 430 20.15 4.52 5.83
N ALA A 431 19.38 5.58 5.92
CA ALA A 431 19.47 6.55 7.01
C ALA A 431 18.07 6.87 7.54
N TYR A 432 17.94 6.93 8.88
CA TYR A 432 16.72 7.33 9.56
C TYR A 432 17.05 8.44 10.54
N VAL A 433 16.40 9.59 10.36
CA VAL A 433 16.62 10.79 11.19
C VAL A 433 15.38 11.05 12.03
N VAL A 434 15.61 11.32 13.31
CA VAL A 434 14.57 11.57 14.31
C VAL A 434 14.95 12.73 15.23
N GLY A 435 13.94 13.37 15.83
CA GLY A 435 14.14 14.29 16.93
C GLY A 435 14.52 13.54 18.21
N VAL A 436 15.56 14.02 18.86
CA VAL A 436 15.97 13.55 20.18
C VAL A 436 15.84 14.75 21.14
N PRO A 437 15.10 14.62 22.26
CA PRO A 437 14.94 15.71 23.22
C PRO A 437 16.29 16.29 23.68
N ASP A 438 16.39 17.61 23.76
CA ASP A 438 17.58 18.36 24.19
C ASP A 438 17.20 19.55 25.04
N ASP A 439 17.84 19.70 26.21
CA ASP A 439 17.50 20.73 27.20
C ASP A 439 17.70 22.18 26.71
N CYS A 440 18.52 22.36 25.66
CA CYS A 440 18.85 23.69 25.13
C CYS A 440 18.14 24.06 23.84
N ARG A 441 17.63 23.02 23.08
CA ARG A 441 17.17 23.21 21.72
C ARG A 441 15.78 22.63 21.44
N ASP A 442 15.05 22.25 22.47
CA ASP A 442 13.85 21.41 22.41
C ASP A 442 14.19 20.01 21.88
N GLU A 443 14.73 19.93 20.66
CA GLU A 443 15.19 18.69 20.04
C GLU A 443 16.50 18.93 19.28
N ILE A 444 17.28 17.85 19.13
CA ILE A 444 18.40 17.75 18.20
C ILE A 444 18.18 16.60 17.24
N LEU A 445 18.83 16.64 16.08
CA LEU A 445 18.74 15.57 15.09
C LEU A 445 19.64 14.42 15.50
N GLY A 446 19.05 13.22 15.64
CA GLY A 446 19.73 11.94 15.74
C GLY A 446 19.58 11.15 14.44
N ALA A 447 20.66 10.56 13.93
CA ALA A 447 20.64 9.74 12.74
C ALA A 447 21.05 8.30 13.06
N VAL A 448 20.22 7.32 12.66
CA VAL A 448 20.57 5.89 12.64
C VAL A 448 20.91 5.51 11.22
N ILE A 449 22.09 4.94 11.02
CA ILE A 449 22.67 4.67 9.69
C ILE A 449 22.90 3.17 9.55
N VAL A 450 22.42 2.61 8.46
CA VAL A 450 22.76 1.28 7.99
C VAL A 450 23.80 1.43 6.86
N LEU A 451 24.95 0.82 7.02
CA LEU A 451 26.02 0.90 6.04
C LEU A 451 25.78 -0.08 4.87
N ALA A 452 26.28 0.28 3.70
CA ALA A 452 26.35 -0.64 2.57
C ALA A 452 27.27 -1.83 2.90
N SER A 453 26.97 -2.99 2.36
CA SER A 453 27.72 -4.23 2.65
C SER A 453 29.22 -4.09 2.36
N GLY A 454 30.05 -4.48 3.31
CA GLY A 454 31.51 -4.45 3.17
C GLY A 454 32.12 -3.05 3.31
N THR A 455 31.35 -2.03 3.68
CA THR A 455 31.85 -0.66 3.88
C THR A 455 31.96 -0.29 5.36
N SER A 456 32.67 0.80 5.64
CA SER A 456 32.77 1.37 6.99
C SER A 456 32.73 2.89 6.92
N LEU A 457 32.19 3.52 7.95
CA LEU A 457 32.21 4.96 8.21
C LEU A 457 32.29 5.20 9.72
N THR A 458 32.93 6.30 10.07
CA THR A 458 32.93 6.81 11.43
C THR A 458 31.85 7.89 11.60
N GLU A 459 31.41 8.14 12.84
CA GLU A 459 30.50 9.26 13.15
C GLU A 459 31.06 10.62 12.65
N ALA A 460 32.38 10.82 12.78
CA ALA A 460 33.05 12.04 12.35
C ALA A 460 32.99 12.24 10.82
N GLU A 461 33.11 11.19 10.04
CA GLU A 461 32.99 11.24 8.58
C GLU A 461 31.55 11.55 8.15
N VAL A 462 30.56 10.94 8.78
CA VAL A 462 29.13 11.26 8.54
C VAL A 462 28.83 12.72 8.86
N VAL A 463 29.31 13.23 9.99
CA VAL A 463 29.13 14.64 10.38
C VAL A 463 29.84 15.57 9.37
N SER A 464 31.07 15.21 8.94
CA SER A 464 31.82 15.97 7.94
C SER A 464 31.08 16.03 6.60
N PHE A 465 30.60 14.89 6.12
CA PHE A 465 29.79 14.79 4.91
C PHE A 465 28.49 15.62 5.03
N SER A 466 27.79 15.51 6.16
CA SER A 466 26.58 16.29 6.42
C SER A 466 26.84 17.79 6.38
N ARG A 467 27.95 18.27 6.97
CA ARG A 467 28.32 19.70 6.97
C ARG A 467 28.62 20.25 5.58
N GLN A 468 29.11 19.41 4.68
CA GLN A 468 29.39 19.82 3.30
C GLN A 468 28.13 19.98 2.45
N ASN A 469 27.06 19.25 2.81
CA ASN A 469 25.87 19.10 1.98
C ASN A 469 24.58 19.67 2.61
N LEU A 470 24.62 20.04 3.89
CA LEU A 470 23.47 20.52 4.66
C LEU A 470 23.79 21.81 5.40
N ALA A 471 22.78 22.65 5.61
CA ALA A 471 22.88 23.79 6.50
C ALA A 471 23.20 23.33 7.94
N ALA A 472 23.96 24.13 8.69
CA ALA A 472 24.51 23.74 9.99
C ALA A 472 23.45 23.25 11.01
N TYR A 473 22.23 23.77 10.98
CA TYR A 473 21.13 23.38 11.85
C TYR A 473 20.50 22.04 11.46
N LYS A 474 20.72 21.55 10.21
CA LYS A 474 20.27 20.25 9.70
C LYS A 474 21.28 19.11 9.92
N VAL A 475 22.48 19.42 10.39
CA VAL A 475 23.51 18.41 10.63
C VAL A 475 23.14 17.57 11.85
N PRO A 476 23.02 16.25 11.74
CA PRO A 476 22.77 15.37 12.88
C PRO A 476 23.83 15.55 13.98
N LYS A 477 23.39 15.63 15.22
CA LYS A 477 24.27 15.76 16.40
C LYS A 477 24.62 14.42 17.03
N LEU A 478 23.73 13.44 16.85
CA LEU A 478 23.91 12.08 17.34
C LEU A 478 23.89 11.13 16.14
N ILE A 479 24.88 10.26 16.06
CA ILE A 479 24.96 9.22 15.02
C ILE A 479 24.98 7.86 15.72
N ARG A 480 24.26 6.90 15.18
CA ARG A 480 24.33 5.47 15.54
C ARG A 480 24.39 4.63 14.30
N PHE A 481 25.22 3.60 14.30
CA PHE A 481 25.23 2.59 13.25
C PHE A 481 24.43 1.38 13.75
N ALA A 482 23.64 0.81 12.83
CA ALA A 482 22.79 -0.33 13.10
C ALA A 482 22.77 -1.27 11.90
N SER A 483 22.38 -2.54 12.12
CA SER A 483 21.99 -3.44 11.04
C SER A 483 20.49 -3.28 10.72
N GLU A 484 20.04 -3.75 9.57
CA GLU A 484 18.61 -3.73 9.25
C GLU A 484 17.76 -4.52 10.25
N SER A 485 18.33 -5.60 10.83
CA SER A 485 17.65 -6.42 11.84
C SER A 485 17.43 -5.70 13.16
N ASP A 486 18.17 -4.63 13.46
CA ASP A 486 18.04 -3.85 14.70
C ASP A 486 16.92 -2.80 14.60
N LEU A 487 16.44 -2.54 13.38
CA LEU A 487 15.42 -1.52 13.14
C LEU A 487 14.04 -2.00 13.61
N PRO A 488 13.27 -1.14 14.33
CA PRO A 488 11.92 -1.47 14.73
C PRO A 488 10.99 -1.44 13.52
N LEU A 489 10.52 -2.59 13.08
CA LEU A 489 9.61 -2.69 11.93
C LEU A 489 8.14 -2.82 12.38
N THR A 490 7.24 -2.31 11.57
CA THR A 490 5.82 -2.67 11.64
C THR A 490 5.64 -4.10 11.13
N THR A 491 4.47 -4.69 11.35
CA THR A 491 4.09 -5.96 10.70
C THR A 491 4.15 -5.91 9.19
N THR A 492 4.14 -4.71 8.62
CA THR A 492 4.22 -4.45 7.17
C THR A 492 5.63 -4.15 6.68
N GLY A 493 6.65 -4.32 7.52
CA GLY A 493 8.06 -4.10 7.17
C GLY A 493 8.49 -2.64 7.09
N LYS A 494 7.61 -1.68 7.46
CA LYS A 494 7.99 -0.25 7.52
C LYS A 494 8.68 0.06 8.84
N VAL A 495 9.74 0.86 8.80
CA VAL A 495 10.43 1.31 10.01
C VAL A 495 9.54 2.22 10.85
N GLN A 496 9.43 1.91 12.13
CA GLN A 496 8.68 2.69 13.13
C GLN A 496 9.57 3.81 13.68
N LYS A 497 9.67 4.94 12.94
CA LYS A 497 10.53 6.07 13.32
C LYS A 497 10.24 6.59 14.74
N ASN A 498 9.00 6.54 15.19
CA ASN A 498 8.61 6.92 16.55
C ASN A 498 9.28 6.08 17.66
N LYS A 499 9.82 4.92 17.34
CA LYS A 499 10.55 4.07 18.27
C LYS A 499 12.07 4.25 18.18
N ILE A 500 12.59 4.84 17.12
CA ILE A 500 14.03 5.00 16.90
C ILE A 500 14.66 5.86 17.99
N ALA A 501 14.06 6.98 18.34
CA ALA A 501 14.61 7.87 19.38
C ALA A 501 14.81 7.13 20.71
N SER A 502 13.81 6.38 21.15
CA SER A 502 13.88 5.63 22.42
C SER A 502 14.81 4.43 22.36
N LEU A 503 14.96 3.78 21.21
CA LEU A 503 15.80 2.58 21.10
C LEU A 503 17.29 2.90 20.94
N PHE A 504 17.62 3.96 20.21
CA PHE A 504 19.01 4.24 19.84
C PHE A 504 19.62 5.45 20.57
N PHE A 505 18.79 6.34 21.10
CA PHE A 505 19.25 7.59 21.72
C PHE A 505 18.76 7.81 23.16
N ALA A 506 18.04 6.83 23.76
CA ALA A 506 17.73 6.89 25.18
C ALA A 506 19.02 6.94 26.01
N PRO A 507 19.09 7.72 27.09
CA PRO A 507 20.21 7.63 28.02
C PRO A 507 20.29 6.18 28.54
N ILE A 508 21.47 5.59 28.43
CA ILE A 508 21.73 4.27 29.05
C ILE A 508 21.51 4.49 30.53
N SER A 509 20.39 3.96 31.07
CA SER A 509 20.17 3.96 32.50
C SER A 509 21.35 3.20 33.15
N ALA A 510 22.15 3.94 33.94
CA ALA A 510 23.31 3.46 34.64
C ALA A 510 22.93 2.42 35.69
#